data_82bb6617ea315b85e8021742099e4a47
#
_entry.id   82bb6617ea315b85e8021742099e4a47
#
_cell.length_a   1.000
_cell.length_b   1.000
_cell.length_c   1.000
_cell.angle_alpha   90.00
_cell.angle_beta   90.00
_cell.angle_gamma   90.00
#
_symmetry.space_group_name_H-M   'P 1'
#
loop_
_entity.id
_entity.type
_entity.pdbx_description
1 polymer ?
#
loop_
_entity_poly.entity_id
_entity_poly.type
_entity_poly.pdbx_seq_one_letter_code
_entity_poly.pdbx_strand_id
1 'polypeptide(L)'
;MMAFKLKIVTPDGLIYDGEAEKLIVRTSGGDVCILARHMDYVAPLGMGMAIVEANGKRRTAACIGGMLSVSGGECTLVPTTFEWSDKIDLSRAEASYDRAHKVLNSGSASDTEIALAQARLHRALVRKSVVSFK
;
A
#
# COMPACT_ATOMS: atom_id res chain seq x y z
N MET A 1 -3.13 -23.80 -7.22
CA MET A 1 -3.29 -23.18 -5.90
C MET A 1 -4.71 -22.62 -5.75
N MET A 2 -5.27 -22.69 -4.56
CA MET A 2 -6.62 -22.20 -4.33
C MET A 2 -6.67 -20.68 -4.38
N ALA A 3 -7.73 -20.15 -4.95
CA ALA A 3 -7.93 -18.71 -5.08
C ALA A 3 -9.06 -18.24 -4.17
N PHE A 4 -9.07 -16.94 -3.91
CA PHE A 4 -10.14 -16.27 -3.18
C PHE A 4 -10.54 -15.00 -3.94
N LYS A 5 -11.74 -14.51 -3.67
CA LYS A 5 -12.19 -13.26 -4.27
C LYS A 5 -11.50 -12.07 -3.60
N LEU A 6 -10.91 -11.22 -4.43
CA LEU A 6 -10.23 -10.00 -4.00
C LEU A 6 -10.83 -8.80 -4.71
N LYS A 7 -11.20 -7.80 -3.94
CA LYS A 7 -11.67 -6.52 -4.47
C LYS A 7 -10.85 -5.40 -3.86
N ILE A 8 -10.31 -4.51 -4.70
CA ILE A 8 -9.54 -3.35 -4.27
C ILE A 8 -10.23 -2.10 -4.79
N VAL A 9 -10.68 -1.25 -3.87
CA VAL A 9 -11.44 -0.03 -4.19
C VAL A 9 -10.77 1.15 -3.49
N THR A 10 -10.52 2.22 -4.23
CA THR A 10 -10.01 3.48 -3.69
C THR A 10 -11.05 4.58 -3.88
N PRO A 11 -10.84 5.77 -3.27
CA PRO A 11 -11.70 6.91 -3.57
C PRO A 11 -11.77 7.27 -5.06
N ASP A 12 -10.75 6.91 -5.83
CA ASP A 12 -10.68 7.17 -7.27
C ASP A 12 -11.38 6.08 -8.10
N GLY A 13 -11.84 5.01 -7.47
CA GLY A 13 -12.60 3.96 -8.14
C GLY A 13 -12.07 2.56 -7.91
N LEU A 14 -12.58 1.64 -8.71
CA LEU A 14 -12.25 0.22 -8.64
C LEU A 14 -10.88 -0.03 -9.27
N ILE A 15 -9.98 -0.65 -8.51
CA ILE A 15 -8.60 -0.97 -8.95
C ILE A 15 -8.51 -2.43 -9.39
N TYR A 16 -9.14 -3.35 -8.67
CA TYR A 16 -9.06 -4.77 -8.91
C TYR A 16 -10.36 -5.43 -8.47
N ASP A 17 -10.86 -6.34 -9.29
CA ASP A 17 -12.04 -7.14 -8.95
C ASP A 17 -11.89 -8.50 -9.63
N GLY A 18 -11.47 -9.48 -8.88
CA GLY A 18 -11.22 -10.80 -9.44
C GLY A 18 -10.71 -11.77 -8.40
N GLU A 19 -10.10 -12.84 -8.85
CA GLU A 19 -9.52 -13.83 -7.97
C GLU A 19 -8.03 -13.58 -7.76
N ALA A 20 -7.55 -13.92 -6.57
CA ALA A 20 -6.14 -13.89 -6.21
C ALA A 20 -5.79 -15.15 -5.44
N GLU A 21 -4.55 -15.53 -5.48
CA GLU A 21 -4.03 -16.69 -4.75
C GLU A 21 -3.36 -16.28 -3.45
N LYS A 22 -2.85 -15.04 -3.39
CA LYS A 22 -2.19 -14.48 -2.23
C LYS A 22 -2.28 -12.96 -2.26
N LEU A 23 -2.48 -12.37 -1.09
CA LEU A 23 -2.37 -10.93 -0.88
C LEU A 23 -1.52 -10.69 0.36
N ILE A 24 -0.46 -9.91 0.23
CA ILE A 24 0.34 -9.44 1.36
C ILE A 24 0.20 -7.94 1.43
N VAL A 25 -0.18 -7.41 2.60
CA VAL A 25 -0.32 -5.96 2.83
C VAL A 25 0.22 -5.59 4.19
N ARG A 26 0.62 -4.34 4.33
CA ARG A 26 1.03 -3.76 5.60
C ARG A 26 -0.20 -3.24 6.34
N THR A 27 -0.45 -3.79 7.53
CA THR A 27 -1.47 -3.26 8.44
C THR A 27 -0.78 -2.43 9.52
N SER A 28 -1.57 -1.77 10.37
CA SER A 28 -1.03 -1.04 11.52
C SER A 28 -0.28 -1.95 12.50
N GLY A 29 -0.57 -3.25 12.49
CA GLY A 29 0.09 -4.24 13.34
C GLY A 29 1.22 -5.00 12.65
N GLY A 30 1.54 -4.68 11.40
CA GLY A 30 2.57 -5.35 10.60
C GLY A 30 2.02 -5.96 9.33
N ASP A 31 2.86 -6.72 8.63
CA ASP A 31 2.45 -7.40 7.40
C ASP A 31 1.52 -8.57 7.66
N VAL A 32 0.51 -8.69 6.82
CA VAL A 32 -0.47 -9.78 6.88
C VAL A 32 -0.52 -10.46 5.52
N CYS A 33 -0.56 -11.79 5.53
CA CYS A 33 -0.70 -12.60 4.33
C CYS A 33 -2.09 -13.23 4.30
N ILE A 34 -2.86 -12.93 3.26
CA ILE A 34 -4.20 -13.49 3.05
C ILE A 34 -4.11 -14.57 1.99
N LEU A 35 -4.57 -15.76 2.34
CA LEU A 35 -4.68 -16.91 1.45
C LEU A 35 -6.16 -17.35 1.39
N ALA A 36 -6.47 -18.30 0.52
CA ALA A 36 -7.81 -18.88 0.45
C ALA A 36 -8.25 -19.42 1.82
N ARG A 37 -9.52 -19.23 2.14
CA ARG A 37 -10.12 -19.67 3.41
C ARG A 37 -9.58 -18.95 4.65
N HIS A 38 -9.03 -17.75 4.47
CA HIS A 38 -8.59 -16.95 5.60
C HIS A 38 -9.79 -16.67 6.52
N MET A 39 -9.54 -16.70 7.83
CA MET A 39 -10.56 -16.38 8.82
C MET A 39 -11.04 -14.94 8.65
N ASP A 40 -12.23 -14.65 9.13
CA ASP A 40 -12.76 -13.30 9.14
C ASP A 40 -11.80 -12.37 9.90
N TYR A 41 -11.52 -11.22 9.30
CA TYR A 41 -10.48 -10.34 9.80
C TYR A 41 -10.71 -8.90 9.32
N VAL A 42 -10.49 -7.94 10.18
CA VAL A 42 -10.56 -6.52 9.84
C VAL A 42 -9.38 -5.82 10.47
N ALA A 43 -8.67 -5.00 9.71
CA ALA A 43 -7.55 -4.25 10.22
C ALA A 43 -7.37 -2.93 9.46
N PRO A 44 -6.91 -1.86 10.14
CA PRO A 44 -6.49 -0.66 9.45
C PRO A 44 -5.18 -0.90 8.73
N LEU A 45 -5.06 -0.31 7.53
CA LEU A 45 -3.85 -0.41 6.72
C LEU A 45 -2.82 0.63 7.17
N GLY A 46 -1.55 0.23 7.12
CA GLY A 46 -0.44 1.14 7.29
C GLY A 46 0.04 1.68 5.94
N MET A 47 1.30 2.08 5.88
CA MET A 47 1.96 2.49 4.64
C MET A 47 3.00 1.44 4.28
N GLY A 48 2.82 0.79 3.15
CA GLY A 48 3.73 -0.27 2.74
C GLY A 48 3.45 -0.79 1.35
N MET A 49 4.18 -1.84 0.99
CA MET A 49 4.02 -2.51 -0.28
C MET A 49 2.93 -3.56 -0.17
N ALA A 50 2.02 -3.56 -1.14
CA ALA A 50 1.08 -4.66 -1.33
C ALA A 50 1.63 -5.60 -2.40
N ILE A 51 1.45 -6.89 -2.19
CA ILE A 51 1.81 -7.93 -3.15
C ILE A 51 0.56 -8.73 -3.46
N VAL A 52 0.19 -8.80 -4.73
CA VAL A 52 -0.94 -9.59 -5.21
C VAL A 52 -0.41 -10.68 -6.14
N GLU A 53 -0.69 -11.93 -5.80
CA GLU A 53 -0.37 -13.06 -6.68
C GLU A 53 -1.67 -13.62 -7.26
N ALA A 54 -1.75 -13.66 -8.58
CA ALA A 54 -2.89 -14.17 -9.32
C ALA A 54 -2.43 -14.77 -10.63
N ASN A 55 -2.95 -15.96 -10.97
CA ASN A 55 -2.61 -16.64 -12.21
C ASN A 55 -1.11 -16.87 -12.39
N GLY A 56 -0.41 -17.17 -11.30
CA GLY A 56 1.03 -17.39 -11.30
C GLY A 56 1.87 -16.13 -11.48
N LYS A 57 1.25 -14.95 -11.49
CA LYS A 57 1.94 -13.67 -11.64
C LYS A 57 1.88 -12.89 -10.34
N ARG A 58 2.97 -12.22 -10.03
CA ARG A 58 3.09 -11.35 -8.85
C ARG A 58 3.12 -9.90 -9.29
N ARG A 59 2.24 -9.10 -8.71
CA ARG A 59 2.21 -7.65 -8.91
C ARG A 59 2.40 -6.96 -7.58
N THR A 60 3.11 -5.87 -7.60
CA THR A 60 3.36 -5.05 -6.41
C THR A 60 2.76 -3.67 -6.56
N ALA A 61 2.44 -3.05 -5.43
CA ALA A 61 1.82 -1.74 -5.38
C ALA A 61 2.20 -1.00 -4.12
N ALA A 62 2.16 0.33 -4.18
CA ALA A 62 2.20 1.18 -2.99
C ALA A 62 0.78 1.25 -2.41
N CYS A 63 0.61 0.79 -1.18
CA CYS A 63 -0.68 0.74 -0.50
C CYS A 63 -0.59 1.56 0.78
N ILE A 64 -1.34 2.65 0.85
CA ILE A 64 -1.19 3.65 1.91
C ILE A 64 -2.55 3.95 2.53
N GLY A 65 -2.68 3.61 3.81
CA GLY A 65 -3.87 3.88 4.60
C GLY A 65 -5.09 3.08 4.17
N GLY A 66 -6.17 3.23 4.90
CA GLY A 66 -7.45 2.58 4.60
C GLY A 66 -7.70 1.34 5.45
N MET A 67 -8.47 0.41 4.93
CA MET A 67 -8.95 -0.76 5.66
C MET A 67 -8.81 -2.03 4.84
N LEU A 68 -8.52 -3.12 5.55
CA LEU A 68 -8.56 -4.48 5.04
C LEU A 68 -9.70 -5.22 5.72
N SER A 69 -10.53 -5.92 4.94
CA SER A 69 -11.63 -6.73 5.46
C SER A 69 -11.66 -8.09 4.79
N VAL A 70 -11.70 -9.15 5.59
CA VAL A 70 -11.92 -10.52 5.12
C VAL A 70 -13.20 -11.02 5.78
N SER A 71 -14.16 -11.46 4.99
CA SER A 71 -15.43 -11.96 5.47
C SER A 71 -15.93 -13.08 4.55
N GLY A 72 -16.22 -14.25 5.14
CA GLY A 72 -16.69 -15.41 4.36
C GLY A 72 -15.72 -15.85 3.29
N GLY A 73 -14.43 -15.67 3.51
CA GLY A 73 -13.39 -16.02 2.53
C GLY A 73 -13.19 -15.00 1.42
N GLU A 74 -13.96 -13.91 1.41
CA GLU A 74 -13.80 -12.82 0.43
C GLU A 74 -13.02 -11.68 1.06
N CYS A 75 -12.05 -11.14 0.31
CA CYS A 75 -11.18 -10.08 0.78
C CYS A 75 -11.51 -8.76 0.08
N THR A 76 -11.71 -7.71 0.85
CA THR A 76 -11.93 -6.35 0.34
C THR A 76 -10.84 -5.45 0.91
N LEU A 77 -10.10 -4.81 0.01
CA LEU A 77 -9.07 -3.85 0.35
C LEU A 77 -9.58 -2.47 -0.05
N VAL A 78 -9.64 -1.56 0.90
CA VAL A 78 -10.11 -0.18 0.66
C VAL A 78 -9.02 0.80 1.08
N PRO A 79 -7.93 0.88 0.30
CA PRO A 79 -6.84 1.79 0.62
C PRO A 79 -7.20 3.24 0.29
N THR A 80 -6.60 4.17 1.01
CA THR A 80 -6.70 5.60 0.68
C THR A 80 -5.95 5.88 -0.62
N THR A 81 -4.77 5.28 -0.77
CA THR A 81 -3.95 5.37 -1.98
C THR A 81 -3.47 3.98 -2.36
N PHE A 82 -3.63 3.62 -3.62
CA PHE A 82 -3.13 2.36 -4.16
C PHE A 82 -2.58 2.61 -5.56
N GLU A 83 -1.30 2.33 -5.74
CA GLU A 83 -0.64 2.54 -7.03
C GLU A 83 0.16 1.29 -7.40
N TRP A 84 -0.20 0.65 -8.52
CA TRP A 84 0.60 -0.44 -9.06
C TRP A 84 2.01 0.07 -9.37
N SER A 85 3.01 -0.81 -9.21
CA SER A 85 4.42 -0.44 -9.40
C SER A 85 4.71 0.18 -10.78
N ASP A 86 4.04 -0.30 -11.82
CA ASP A 86 4.22 0.20 -13.20
C ASP A 86 3.53 1.55 -13.44
N LYS A 87 2.73 2.03 -12.50
CA LYS A 87 2.04 3.33 -12.56
C LYS A 87 2.69 4.39 -11.70
N ILE A 88 3.69 4.02 -10.88
CA ILE A 88 4.37 4.97 -10.01
C ILE A 88 5.35 5.82 -10.81
N ASP A 89 5.26 7.12 -10.64
CA ASP A 89 6.22 8.09 -11.20
C ASP A 89 7.40 8.19 -10.22
N LEU A 90 8.50 7.50 -10.53
CA LEU A 90 9.68 7.46 -9.67
C LEU A 90 10.33 8.84 -9.51
N SER A 91 10.41 9.62 -10.59
CA SER A 91 10.98 10.98 -10.52
C SER A 91 10.22 11.85 -9.55
N ARG A 92 8.88 11.76 -9.59
CA ARG A 92 8.01 12.52 -8.68
C ARG A 92 8.18 12.06 -7.23
N ALA A 93 8.32 10.75 -7.02
CA ALA A 93 8.55 10.19 -5.69
C ALA A 93 9.89 10.66 -5.12
N GLU A 94 10.94 10.66 -5.93
CA GLU A 94 12.27 11.15 -5.53
C GLU A 94 12.25 12.65 -5.22
N ALA A 95 11.56 13.44 -6.02
CA ALA A 95 11.44 14.88 -5.78
C ALA A 95 10.66 15.15 -4.48
N SER A 96 9.62 14.39 -4.22
CA SER A 96 8.85 14.49 -2.98
C SER A 96 9.69 14.12 -1.76
N TYR A 97 10.48 13.07 -1.87
CA TYR A 97 11.42 12.66 -0.84
C TYR A 97 12.41 13.77 -0.50
N ASP A 98 13.04 14.35 -1.53
CA ASP A 98 14.03 15.40 -1.35
C ASP A 98 13.44 16.64 -0.69
N ARG A 99 12.23 17.06 -1.10
CA ARG A 99 11.55 18.19 -0.48
C ARG A 99 11.25 17.95 0.99
N ALA A 100 10.74 16.78 1.33
CA ALA A 100 10.44 16.40 2.71
C ALA A 100 11.71 16.35 3.56
N HIS A 101 12.78 15.78 3.00
CA HIS A 101 14.08 15.68 3.68
C HIS A 101 14.65 17.06 3.98
N LYS A 102 14.54 18.01 3.08
CA LYS A 102 14.97 19.39 3.29
C LYS A 102 14.21 20.04 4.44
N VAL A 103 12.90 19.85 4.52
CA VAL A 103 12.08 20.40 5.63
C VAL A 103 12.55 19.83 6.95
N LEU A 104 12.80 18.52 7.03
CA LEU A 104 13.25 17.86 8.26
C LEU A 104 14.64 18.35 8.70
N ASN A 105 15.49 18.71 7.76
CA ASN A 105 16.86 19.17 8.04
C ASN A 105 16.99 20.69 8.18
N SER A 106 15.90 21.44 7.99
CA SER A 106 15.97 22.91 8.00
C SER A 106 16.24 23.50 9.39
N GLY A 107 15.82 22.79 10.43
CA GLY A 107 15.95 23.28 11.82
C GLY A 107 14.96 24.39 12.18
N SER A 108 14.15 24.87 11.24
CA SER A 108 13.24 25.99 11.43
C SER A 108 11.77 25.62 11.20
N ALA A 109 11.48 24.35 10.92
CA ALA A 109 10.12 23.89 10.68
C ALA A 109 9.33 23.78 11.99
N SER A 110 8.02 24.08 11.93
CA SER A 110 7.10 23.87 13.04
C SER A 110 6.85 22.38 13.27
N ASP A 111 6.29 22.02 14.43
CA ASP A 111 5.95 20.63 14.72
C ASP A 111 4.98 20.03 13.68
N THR A 112 4.01 20.83 13.22
CA THR A 112 3.07 20.44 12.18
C THR A 112 3.79 20.19 10.85
N GLU A 113 4.70 21.08 10.48
CA GLU A 113 5.49 20.93 9.24
C GLU A 113 6.39 19.69 9.29
N ILE A 114 6.99 19.39 10.44
CA ILE A 114 7.80 18.20 10.66
C ILE A 114 6.94 16.94 10.49
N ALA A 115 5.76 16.90 11.12
CA ALA A 115 4.86 15.74 11.02
C ALA A 115 4.43 15.48 9.58
N LEU A 116 4.07 16.55 8.84
CA LEU A 116 3.70 16.43 7.41
C LEU A 116 4.87 15.96 6.57
N ALA A 117 6.06 16.49 6.82
CA ALA A 117 7.26 16.10 6.09
C ALA A 117 7.63 14.63 6.33
N GLN A 118 7.50 14.16 7.58
CA GLN A 118 7.75 12.76 7.93
C GLN A 118 6.77 11.83 7.20
N ALA A 119 5.48 12.20 7.14
CA ALA A 119 4.48 11.41 6.42
C ALA A 119 4.77 11.37 4.92
N ARG A 120 5.13 12.51 4.32
CA ARG A 120 5.49 12.60 2.91
C ARG A 120 6.75 11.80 2.58
N LEU A 121 7.74 11.86 3.46
CA LEU A 121 8.97 11.09 3.33
C LEU A 121 8.68 9.60 3.31
N HIS A 122 7.86 9.13 4.26
CA HIS A 122 7.48 7.72 4.36
C HIS A 122 6.73 7.25 3.12
N ARG A 123 5.75 8.04 2.63
CA ARG A 123 5.02 7.70 1.39
C ARG A 123 5.95 7.62 0.19
N ALA A 124 6.89 8.56 0.09
CA ALA A 124 7.87 8.55 -1.01
C ALA A 124 8.79 7.33 -0.92
N LEU A 125 9.23 6.96 0.28
CA LEU A 125 10.04 5.76 0.50
C LEU A 125 9.30 4.49 0.09
N VAL A 126 8.02 4.38 0.44
CA VAL A 126 7.19 3.23 0.04
C VAL A 126 7.14 3.13 -1.49
N ARG A 127 6.88 4.23 -2.18
CA ARG A 127 6.83 4.25 -3.65
C ARG A 127 8.17 3.85 -4.27
N LYS A 128 9.27 4.38 -3.76
CA LYS A 128 10.62 4.04 -4.24
C LYS A 128 10.92 2.56 -4.02
N SER A 129 10.57 2.03 -2.85
CA SER A 129 10.78 0.62 -2.52
C SER A 129 9.99 -0.29 -3.45
N VAL A 130 8.75 0.07 -3.74
CA VAL A 130 7.87 -0.71 -4.62
C VAL A 130 8.43 -0.77 -6.04
N VAL A 131 8.89 0.36 -6.57
CA VAL A 131 9.46 0.42 -7.92
C VAL A 131 10.73 -0.42 -8.02
N SER A 132 11.56 -0.41 -6.99
CA SER A 132 12.84 -1.14 -7.00
C SER A 132 12.71 -2.62 -6.62
N PHE A 133 11.57 -3.04 -6.11
CA PHE A 133 11.33 -4.44 -5.71
C PHE A 133 11.17 -5.34 -6.94
N LYS A 134 11.89 -6.45 -6.95
CA LYS A 134 11.88 -7.41 -8.07
C LYS A 134 11.53 -8.83 -7.64
#